data_beafaa4b92e772944c0ef73b3d25d173
#
_entry.id   beafaa4b92e772944c0ef73b3d25d173
#
_cell.length_a   1.000
_cell.length_b   1.000
_cell.length_c   1.000
_cell.angle_alpha   90.00
_cell.angle_beta   90.00
_cell.angle_gamma   90.00
#
_symmetry.space_group_name_H-M   'P 1'
#
loop_
_entity.id
_entity.type
_entity.pdbx_description
1 polymer ?
#
loop_
_entity_poly.entity_id
_entity_poly.type
_entity_poly.pdbx_seq_one_letter_code
_entity_poly.pdbx_strand_id
1 'polypeptide(L)'
;MSHSPIANLLKTDAILFWSNFGSKAVAESWTQRLNKQIKSVEQVKDYTNINIATGRESGVVDCDLDCIETNLLADYFLPQTELEFGRESTPRAHRLYKVIDLHLKHTRNYCSFADPKKSMLVEIRANKHYTMCWGQYENQEKVVWTKSGLPTEITWESLNKAVALLGVASVILRKFPAAGKHDQYVRLVVNTLWQHKLEKADAEKIIEAVIKNSGCNNCYKDGVIQADKIAKINATYSKDRTDQIQGLPSLAAEFSWKEDEVKDFKKLLFKITGRDVTPEFTHEFVNRIAYMMKQKKYYDLEDKEMYDAEAIDVKYAKKFPNYTPLKWWKMHPDSKVCVNFTYKPGDENRFVNVSKKLMINVYEKNDLQPDSKVDTDCYYDLLKTVIPHDAERNHFLDWKAYQYQNPGKKIRHALILQSDEFQLGKGSLFDVHRDILGHGNTRKIELEEALDKGKGFLINAITVLIDEAKSSGSWSEKAKLINTLKTIISEGSIGVRQ
;
A
#
# COMPACT_ATOMS: atom_id res chain seq x y z
N MET A 1 24.52 15.30 -31.42
CA MET A 1 24.47 15.53 -29.97
C MET A 1 25.31 14.48 -29.27
N SER A 2 26.04 14.83 -28.22
CA SER A 2 26.86 13.86 -27.48
C SER A 2 25.97 12.89 -26.73
N HIS A 3 26.08 11.58 -26.97
CA HIS A 3 25.37 10.51 -26.25
C HIS A 3 25.99 10.22 -24.87
N SER A 4 26.83 11.14 -24.38
CA SER A 4 27.56 11.04 -23.10
C SER A 4 26.70 10.65 -21.91
N PRO A 5 25.48 11.23 -21.71
CA PRO A 5 24.63 10.85 -20.58
C PRO A 5 24.20 9.38 -20.60
N ILE A 6 23.81 8.87 -21.78
CA ILE A 6 23.43 7.47 -21.95
C ILE A 6 24.61 6.53 -21.73
N ALA A 7 25.80 6.93 -22.26
CA ALA A 7 27.05 6.19 -22.06
C ALA A 7 27.38 6.05 -20.55
N ASN A 8 27.15 7.08 -19.76
CA ASN A 8 27.41 7.07 -18.35
C ASN A 8 26.35 6.20 -17.58
N LEU A 9 25.09 6.27 -17.97
CA LEU A 9 24.05 5.39 -17.41
C LEU A 9 24.33 3.91 -17.70
N LEU A 10 24.83 3.58 -18.91
CA LEU A 10 25.20 2.21 -19.29
C LEU A 10 26.41 1.66 -18.51
N LYS A 11 27.21 2.50 -17.85
CA LYS A 11 28.29 2.07 -16.93
C LYS A 11 27.77 1.73 -15.53
N THR A 12 26.50 1.99 -15.26
CA THR A 12 25.82 1.61 -14.02
C THR A 12 24.94 0.39 -14.25
N ASP A 13 24.28 -0.11 -13.22
CA ASP A 13 23.28 -1.18 -13.33
C ASP A 13 21.93 -0.68 -13.88
N ALA A 14 21.88 0.55 -14.42
CA ALA A 14 20.66 1.17 -14.91
C ALA A 14 20.09 0.42 -16.11
N ILE A 15 18.81 0.09 -16.04
CA ILE A 15 18.10 -0.57 -17.12
C ILE A 15 17.45 0.48 -18.01
N LEU A 16 17.90 0.54 -19.26
CA LEU A 16 17.41 1.46 -20.28
C LEU A 16 16.59 0.70 -21.34
N PHE A 17 15.49 1.32 -21.80
CA PHE A 17 14.63 0.75 -22.85
C PHE A 17 13.98 1.85 -23.69
N TRP A 18 13.51 1.47 -24.91
CA TRP A 18 12.91 2.42 -25.85
C TRP A 18 11.43 2.69 -25.56
N SER A 19 11.00 3.88 -25.98
CA SER A 19 9.59 4.20 -26.21
C SER A 19 9.42 4.91 -27.55
N ASN A 20 8.18 5.10 -27.97
CA ASN A 20 7.88 5.78 -29.23
C ASN A 20 8.37 7.24 -29.19
N PHE A 21 8.98 7.69 -30.28
CA PHE A 21 9.42 9.07 -30.39
C PHE A 21 8.23 10.02 -30.29
N GLY A 22 8.40 11.12 -29.55
CA GLY A 22 7.32 12.07 -29.29
C GLY A 22 6.28 11.60 -28.26
N SER A 23 6.46 10.44 -27.60
CA SER A 23 5.53 9.93 -26.58
C SER A 23 6.24 9.37 -25.37
N LYS A 24 5.62 9.54 -24.19
CA LYS A 24 6.01 8.83 -22.95
C LYS A 24 5.42 7.43 -22.88
N ALA A 25 4.42 7.13 -23.70
CA ALA A 25 3.70 5.87 -23.64
C ALA A 25 4.56 4.69 -24.09
N VAL A 26 4.56 3.62 -23.32
CA VAL A 26 5.23 2.37 -23.63
C VAL A 26 4.18 1.28 -23.69
N ALA A 27 4.02 0.69 -24.87
CA ALA A 27 2.97 -0.31 -25.14
C ALA A 27 3.24 -1.66 -24.44
N GLU A 28 4.52 -1.96 -24.16
CA GLU A 28 4.92 -3.26 -23.63
C GLU A 28 4.69 -3.39 -22.12
N SER A 29 4.45 -4.63 -21.69
CA SER A 29 4.40 -4.98 -20.26
C SER A 29 5.76 -4.76 -19.58
N TRP A 30 5.77 -4.63 -18.25
CA TRP A 30 7.02 -4.41 -17.50
C TRP A 30 8.08 -5.47 -17.78
N THR A 31 7.70 -6.75 -17.80
CA THR A 31 8.62 -7.86 -18.10
C THR A 31 9.19 -7.77 -19.52
N GLN A 32 8.38 -7.40 -20.52
CA GLN A 32 8.85 -7.23 -21.89
C GLN A 32 9.86 -6.09 -22.02
N ARG A 33 9.66 -4.99 -21.29
CA ARG A 33 10.60 -3.87 -21.24
C ARG A 33 11.95 -4.28 -20.66
N LEU A 34 11.94 -4.99 -19.54
CA LEU A 34 13.15 -5.49 -18.89
C LEU A 34 13.95 -6.47 -19.80
N ASN A 35 13.28 -7.16 -20.72
CA ASN A 35 13.91 -8.09 -21.66
C ASN A 35 14.46 -7.37 -22.91
N LYS A 36 14.01 -6.14 -23.21
CA LYS A 36 14.43 -5.36 -24.39
C LYS A 36 15.33 -4.19 -23.99
N GLN A 37 16.40 -4.46 -23.27
CA GLN A 37 17.30 -3.44 -22.76
C GLN A 37 18.23 -2.88 -23.84
N ILE A 38 18.53 -1.59 -23.74
CA ILE A 38 19.62 -0.94 -24.47
C ILE A 38 20.91 -1.29 -23.74
N LYS A 39 21.87 -1.89 -24.47
CA LYS A 39 23.15 -2.35 -23.89
C LYS A 39 24.36 -1.61 -24.40
N SER A 40 24.21 -0.80 -25.44
CA SER A 40 25.30 -0.01 -26.01
C SER A 40 24.80 1.31 -26.58
N VAL A 41 25.70 2.29 -26.68
CA VAL A 41 25.39 3.62 -27.19
C VAL A 41 25.06 3.59 -28.69
N GLU A 42 25.60 2.65 -29.44
CA GLU A 42 25.36 2.47 -30.88
C GLU A 42 23.90 2.12 -31.19
N GLN A 43 23.17 1.61 -30.18
CA GLN A 43 21.74 1.31 -30.29
C GLN A 43 20.88 2.57 -30.19
N VAL A 44 21.44 3.71 -29.75
CA VAL A 44 20.73 4.98 -29.58
C VAL A 44 20.61 5.69 -30.91
N LYS A 45 19.40 6.05 -31.29
CA LYS A 45 19.11 6.81 -32.50
C LYS A 45 18.44 8.14 -32.16
N ASP A 46 18.70 9.17 -32.92
CA ASP A 46 18.20 10.54 -32.68
C ASP A 46 16.66 10.64 -32.66
N TYR A 47 16.00 9.70 -33.31
CA TYR A 47 14.53 9.63 -33.40
C TYR A 47 13.90 8.61 -32.42
N THR A 48 14.60 8.27 -31.34
CA THR A 48 14.10 7.37 -30.33
C THR A 48 13.97 8.08 -28.98
N ASN A 49 12.96 7.72 -28.21
CA ASN A 49 12.89 8.07 -26.80
C ASN A 49 13.45 6.92 -25.97
N ILE A 50 14.23 7.25 -24.94
CA ILE A 50 14.82 6.28 -24.02
C ILE A 50 14.31 6.57 -22.61
N ASN A 51 13.91 5.51 -21.95
CA ASN A 51 13.48 5.53 -20.57
C ASN A 51 14.48 4.76 -19.70
N ILE A 52 14.66 5.25 -18.49
CA ILE A 52 15.31 4.52 -17.40
C ILE A 52 14.26 3.85 -16.52
N ALA A 53 14.37 2.54 -16.34
CA ALA A 53 13.58 1.83 -15.33
C ALA A 53 14.02 2.28 -13.94
N THR A 54 13.08 2.57 -13.06
CA THR A 54 13.39 2.93 -11.67
C THR A 54 13.01 1.83 -10.72
N GLY A 55 13.76 1.69 -9.64
CA GLY A 55 13.50 0.73 -8.60
C GLY A 55 14.60 -0.32 -8.45
N ARG A 56 14.21 -1.43 -7.84
CA ARG A 56 15.14 -2.48 -7.42
C ARG A 56 15.96 -3.07 -8.58
N GLU A 57 15.35 -3.20 -9.75
CA GLU A 57 15.99 -3.80 -10.91
C GLU A 57 17.18 -2.98 -11.43
N SER A 58 17.08 -1.67 -11.35
CA SER A 58 18.12 -0.73 -11.80
C SER A 58 18.93 -0.13 -10.65
N GLY A 59 18.50 -0.32 -9.39
CA GLY A 59 19.06 0.34 -8.22
C GLY A 59 18.87 1.87 -8.17
N VAL A 60 18.23 2.45 -9.20
CA VAL A 60 18.06 3.89 -9.34
C VAL A 60 16.63 4.31 -9.06
N VAL A 61 16.45 5.40 -8.33
CA VAL A 61 15.16 6.08 -8.14
C VAL A 61 15.22 7.51 -8.69
N ASP A 62 14.08 8.02 -9.12
CA ASP A 62 13.93 9.36 -9.67
C ASP A 62 13.08 10.21 -8.71
N CYS A 63 13.61 11.36 -8.32
CA CYS A 63 12.84 12.43 -7.69
C CYS A 63 12.37 13.39 -8.78
N ASP A 64 11.09 13.30 -9.15
CA ASP A 64 10.43 14.13 -10.15
C ASP A 64 9.81 15.38 -9.50
N LEU A 65 10.29 16.55 -9.90
CA LEU A 65 9.90 17.85 -9.37
C LEU A 65 8.81 18.47 -10.25
N ASP A 66 7.56 18.24 -9.88
CA ASP A 66 6.40 18.52 -10.73
C ASP A 66 5.87 19.96 -10.64
N CYS A 67 6.46 20.82 -9.80
CA CYS A 67 6.01 22.21 -9.67
C CYS A 67 7.17 23.21 -9.52
N ILE A 68 6.86 24.48 -9.70
CA ILE A 68 7.84 25.59 -9.64
C ILE A 68 8.51 25.63 -8.26
N GLU A 69 7.73 25.51 -7.21
CA GLU A 69 8.22 25.63 -5.82
C GLU A 69 9.21 24.50 -5.50
N THR A 70 8.95 23.27 -5.94
CA THR A 70 9.90 22.16 -5.72
C THR A 70 11.19 22.34 -6.50
N ASN A 71 11.13 22.86 -7.74
CA ASN A 71 12.31 23.18 -8.52
C ASN A 71 13.16 24.30 -7.85
N LEU A 72 12.53 25.34 -7.32
CA LEU A 72 13.21 26.44 -6.62
C LEU A 72 13.87 25.96 -5.32
N LEU A 73 13.21 25.06 -4.59
CA LEU A 73 13.62 24.65 -3.26
C LEU A 73 14.47 23.39 -3.22
N ALA A 74 14.57 22.65 -4.33
CA ALA A 74 15.22 21.33 -4.34
C ALA A 74 16.66 21.34 -3.80
N ASP A 75 17.45 22.35 -4.13
CA ASP A 75 18.84 22.45 -3.71
C ASP A 75 19.01 22.69 -2.20
N TYR A 76 17.96 23.12 -1.52
CA TYR A 76 17.98 23.25 -0.07
C TYR A 76 17.76 21.91 0.64
N PHE A 77 17.00 20.99 0.06
CA PHE A 77 16.54 19.78 0.75
C PHE A 77 17.13 18.50 0.18
N LEU A 78 17.16 18.36 -1.13
CA LEU A 78 17.66 17.15 -1.78
C LEU A 78 19.19 17.11 -1.75
N PRO A 79 19.80 15.96 -1.46
CA PRO A 79 21.24 15.79 -1.64
C PRO A 79 21.67 16.10 -3.07
N GLN A 80 22.88 16.59 -3.24
CA GLN A 80 23.40 16.78 -4.58
C GLN A 80 23.62 15.42 -5.26
N THR A 81 23.30 15.38 -6.55
CA THR A 81 23.57 14.23 -7.41
C THR A 81 24.20 14.70 -8.73
N GLU A 82 25.00 13.83 -9.33
CA GLU A 82 25.57 14.10 -10.63
C GLU A 82 24.71 13.55 -11.78
N LEU A 83 23.51 13.03 -11.49
CA LEU A 83 22.50 12.69 -12.50
C LEU A 83 21.28 13.60 -12.36
N GLU A 84 21.24 14.63 -13.18
CA GLU A 84 20.18 15.65 -13.16
C GLU A 84 19.80 16.04 -14.60
N PHE A 85 18.51 16.00 -14.91
CA PHE A 85 17.97 16.35 -16.22
C PHE A 85 16.52 16.85 -16.13
N GLY A 86 16.00 17.28 -17.28
CA GLY A 86 14.60 17.67 -17.40
C GLY A 86 14.25 18.03 -18.84
N ARG A 87 13.23 18.85 -19.01
CA ARG A 87 12.85 19.45 -20.30
C ARG A 87 13.54 20.81 -20.45
N GLU A 88 13.56 21.34 -21.67
CA GLU A 88 14.08 22.69 -21.94
C GLU A 88 13.44 23.76 -21.04
N SER A 89 12.12 23.66 -20.80
CA SER A 89 11.40 24.57 -19.90
C SER A 89 11.67 24.35 -18.41
N THR A 90 12.05 23.13 -18.00
CA THR A 90 12.35 22.73 -16.62
C THR A 90 13.56 21.80 -16.59
N PRO A 91 14.78 22.29 -16.81
CA PRO A 91 15.95 21.46 -17.11
C PRO A 91 16.48 20.64 -15.93
N ARG A 92 16.00 20.90 -14.72
CA ARG A 92 16.42 20.25 -13.47
C ARG A 92 15.28 19.52 -12.76
N ALA A 93 14.24 19.11 -13.52
CA ALA A 93 13.03 18.51 -12.94
C ALA A 93 13.25 17.08 -12.42
N HIS A 94 14.26 16.36 -12.90
CA HIS A 94 14.55 14.98 -12.48
C HIS A 94 15.92 14.89 -11.83
N ARG A 95 15.96 14.27 -10.64
CA ARG A 95 17.20 13.99 -9.90
C ARG A 95 17.25 12.51 -9.55
N LEU A 96 18.25 11.82 -10.08
CA LEU A 96 18.40 10.38 -9.89
C LEU A 96 19.37 10.07 -8.74
N TYR A 97 18.98 9.10 -7.92
CA TYR A 97 19.75 8.61 -6.78
C TYR A 97 19.88 7.09 -6.84
N LYS A 98 20.99 6.55 -6.35
CA LYS A 98 21.15 5.12 -6.09
C LYS A 98 20.77 4.82 -4.66
N VAL A 99 19.63 4.18 -4.45
CA VAL A 99 19.15 3.82 -3.12
C VAL A 99 19.68 2.46 -2.71
N ILE A 100 20.56 2.42 -1.69
CA ILE A 100 21.33 1.23 -1.31
C ILE A 100 20.51 0.18 -0.53
N ASP A 101 19.36 0.57 0.04
CA ASP A 101 18.46 -0.26 0.86
C ASP A 101 17.04 -0.33 0.27
N LEU A 102 16.90 -0.31 -1.08
CA LEU A 102 15.62 -0.26 -1.76
C LEU A 102 14.88 -1.60 -1.73
N HIS A 103 13.66 -1.59 -1.22
CA HIS A 103 12.74 -2.73 -1.18
C HIS A 103 11.55 -2.58 -2.13
N LEU A 104 10.88 -3.68 -2.49
CA LEU A 104 9.73 -3.69 -3.43
C LEU A 104 8.56 -2.79 -3.01
N LYS A 105 8.43 -2.49 -1.72
CA LYS A 105 7.35 -1.65 -1.18
C LYS A 105 7.62 -0.15 -1.28
N HIS A 106 8.82 0.25 -1.68
CA HIS A 106 9.24 1.64 -1.69
C HIS A 106 8.81 2.36 -2.98
N THR A 107 7.56 2.75 -3.05
CA THR A 107 7.04 3.69 -4.07
C THR A 107 6.24 4.77 -3.36
N ARG A 108 6.56 6.03 -3.56
CA ARG A 108 5.94 7.14 -2.85
C ARG A 108 5.64 8.31 -3.78
N ASN A 109 4.42 8.78 -3.69
CA ASN A 109 3.94 9.95 -4.41
C ASN A 109 3.54 11.03 -3.41
N TYR A 110 4.06 12.24 -3.58
CA TYR A 110 3.76 13.41 -2.76
C TYR A 110 2.96 14.40 -3.60
N CYS A 111 1.64 14.40 -3.43
CA CYS A 111 0.74 15.27 -4.15
C CYS A 111 0.63 16.66 -3.50
N SER A 112 0.31 17.65 -4.30
CA SER A 112 -0.14 18.94 -3.81
C SER A 112 -1.54 18.84 -3.23
N PHE A 113 -1.95 19.89 -2.51
CA PHE A 113 -3.31 20.01 -2.06
C PHE A 113 -4.25 20.39 -3.19
N ALA A 114 -5.51 20.27 -2.91
CA ALA A 114 -6.67 20.96 -3.47
C ALA A 114 -6.47 21.82 -4.72
N ASP A 115 -5.52 21.47 -5.55
CA ASP A 115 -5.54 21.87 -6.92
C ASP A 115 -6.67 21.07 -7.59
N PRO A 116 -7.60 21.70 -8.32
CA PRO A 116 -8.65 21.00 -9.07
C PRO A 116 -8.10 19.90 -9.97
N LYS A 117 -6.84 20.00 -10.36
CA LYS A 117 -6.14 19.00 -11.19
C LYS A 117 -5.39 17.94 -10.38
N LYS A 118 -5.43 17.97 -9.04
CA LYS A 118 -4.62 17.12 -8.17
C LYS A 118 -3.15 17.06 -8.61
N SER A 119 -2.56 18.23 -8.89
CA SER A 119 -1.19 18.30 -9.38
C SER A 119 -0.23 17.75 -8.33
N MET A 120 0.74 16.98 -8.79
CA MET A 120 1.84 16.47 -7.98
C MET A 120 2.75 17.63 -7.56
N LEU A 121 3.31 17.58 -6.35
CA LEU A 121 4.41 18.47 -5.96
C LEU A 121 5.76 17.86 -6.34
N VAL A 122 6.00 16.68 -5.82
CA VAL A 122 7.19 15.90 -6.03
C VAL A 122 6.85 14.43 -5.95
N GLU A 123 7.41 13.63 -6.84
CA GLU A 123 7.22 12.18 -6.87
C GLU A 123 8.57 11.47 -6.70
N ILE A 124 8.62 10.45 -5.84
CA ILE A 124 9.70 9.48 -5.86
C ILE A 124 9.24 8.31 -6.72
N ARG A 125 9.80 8.19 -7.93
CA ARG A 125 9.58 7.05 -8.82
C ARG A 125 10.55 5.94 -8.46
N ALA A 126 10.02 4.94 -7.81
CA ALA A 126 10.77 3.75 -7.42
C ALA A 126 10.24 2.52 -8.17
N ASN A 127 10.03 1.39 -7.50
CA ASN A 127 9.71 0.10 -8.11
C ASN A 127 8.59 0.15 -9.17
N LYS A 128 8.87 -0.44 -10.34
CA LYS A 128 7.96 -0.56 -11.49
C LYS A 128 7.55 0.78 -12.13
N HIS A 129 8.35 1.82 -11.94
CA HIS A 129 8.21 3.09 -12.65
C HIS A 129 9.34 3.25 -13.68
N TYR A 130 9.22 4.28 -14.49
CA TYR A 130 10.25 4.69 -15.44
C TYR A 130 10.19 6.19 -15.70
N THR A 131 11.29 6.74 -16.13
CA THR A 131 11.40 8.15 -16.49
C THR A 131 12.08 8.26 -17.85
N MET A 132 11.53 9.10 -18.72
CA MET A 132 12.13 9.37 -20.00
C MET A 132 13.37 10.25 -19.82
N CYS A 133 14.52 9.72 -20.16
CA CYS A 133 15.83 10.36 -19.96
C CYS A 133 16.54 10.79 -21.24
N TRP A 134 15.96 10.49 -22.40
CA TRP A 134 16.46 10.90 -23.71
C TRP A 134 15.31 10.98 -24.71
N GLY A 135 15.43 11.94 -25.66
CA GLY A 135 14.47 12.09 -26.75
C GLY A 135 13.64 13.37 -26.65
N GLN A 136 12.42 13.31 -27.15
CA GLN A 136 11.53 14.45 -27.32
C GLN A 136 10.12 14.14 -26.79
N TYR A 137 9.51 15.12 -26.15
CA TYR A 137 8.13 15.07 -25.65
C TYR A 137 7.12 15.38 -26.77
N GLU A 138 5.83 15.14 -26.51
CA GLU A 138 4.73 15.43 -27.45
C GLU A 138 4.64 16.92 -27.83
N ASN A 139 4.98 17.81 -26.94
CA ASN A 139 5.04 19.25 -27.16
C ASN A 139 6.33 19.72 -27.83
N GLN A 140 7.15 18.82 -28.38
CA GLN A 140 8.42 19.03 -29.08
C GLN A 140 9.58 19.45 -28.17
N GLU A 141 9.40 19.63 -26.85
CA GLU A 141 10.52 19.87 -25.95
C GLU A 141 11.45 18.65 -25.88
N LYS A 142 12.75 18.89 -25.84
CA LYS A 142 13.75 17.82 -25.70
C LYS A 142 14.14 17.61 -24.25
N VAL A 143 14.60 16.40 -23.98
CA VAL A 143 15.28 16.10 -22.72
C VAL A 143 16.65 16.75 -22.74
N VAL A 144 16.96 17.54 -21.70
CA VAL A 144 18.25 18.19 -21.51
C VAL A 144 18.86 17.73 -20.18
N TRP A 145 20.15 17.41 -20.24
CA TRP A 145 20.93 17.01 -19.09
C TRP A 145 21.72 18.18 -18.55
N THR A 146 21.54 18.51 -17.28
CA THR A 146 22.36 19.52 -16.59
C THR A 146 23.59 18.88 -15.95
N LYS A 147 23.45 17.61 -15.50
CA LYS A 147 24.54 16.79 -14.99
C LYS A 147 24.40 15.35 -15.47
N SER A 148 25.48 14.72 -15.86
CA SER A 148 25.48 13.37 -16.44
C SER A 148 26.55 12.43 -15.87
N GLY A 149 26.91 12.59 -14.58
CA GLY A 149 27.88 11.75 -13.88
C GLY A 149 27.28 10.45 -13.35
N LEU A 150 27.61 10.09 -12.12
CA LEU A 150 27.07 8.91 -11.42
C LEU A 150 26.02 9.34 -10.39
N PRO A 151 25.00 8.51 -10.12
CA PRO A 151 24.00 8.82 -9.11
C PRO A 151 24.63 8.76 -7.72
N THR A 152 24.28 9.71 -6.86
CA THR A 152 24.69 9.70 -5.46
C THR A 152 24.00 8.57 -4.72
N GLU A 153 24.77 7.81 -3.93
CA GLU A 153 24.26 6.76 -3.06
C GLU A 153 23.59 7.35 -1.82
N ILE A 154 22.42 6.85 -1.49
CA ILE A 154 21.60 7.31 -0.35
C ILE A 154 20.74 6.19 0.20
N THR A 155 20.41 6.24 1.50
CA THR A 155 19.39 5.35 2.06
C THR A 155 17.98 5.82 1.71
N TRP A 156 17.04 4.88 1.66
CA TRP A 156 15.63 5.20 1.43
C TRP A 156 15.07 6.18 2.46
N GLU A 157 15.41 5.97 3.73
CA GLU A 157 14.96 6.83 4.82
C GLU A 157 15.42 8.28 4.63
N SER A 158 16.71 8.49 4.35
CA SER A 158 17.28 9.82 4.13
C SER A 158 16.65 10.53 2.92
N LEU A 159 16.47 9.82 1.80
CA LEU A 159 15.84 10.38 0.61
C LEU A 159 14.37 10.71 0.87
N ASN A 160 13.63 9.82 1.51
CA ASN A 160 12.23 10.01 1.83
C ASN A 160 12.01 11.20 2.78
N LYS A 161 12.89 11.37 3.78
CA LYS A 161 12.87 12.56 4.67
C LYS A 161 13.16 13.84 3.89
N ALA A 162 14.17 13.84 3.04
CA ALA A 162 14.54 15.00 2.22
C ALA A 162 13.38 15.45 1.30
N VAL A 163 12.75 14.50 0.61
CA VAL A 163 11.61 14.77 -0.28
C VAL A 163 10.38 15.24 0.51
N ALA A 164 10.14 14.70 1.68
CA ALA A 164 9.04 15.14 2.52
C ALA A 164 9.23 16.58 3.04
N LEU A 165 10.45 16.94 3.45
CA LEU A 165 10.82 18.32 3.82
C LEU A 165 10.62 19.26 2.64
N LEU A 166 11.07 18.89 1.44
CA LEU A 166 10.85 19.65 0.21
C LEU A 166 9.36 19.85 -0.06
N GLY A 167 8.55 18.81 0.07
CA GLY A 167 7.10 18.90 -0.10
C GLY A 167 6.45 19.89 0.86
N VAL A 168 6.79 19.84 2.16
CA VAL A 168 6.29 20.80 3.18
C VAL A 168 6.72 22.21 2.86
N ALA A 169 8.00 22.43 2.56
CA ALA A 169 8.50 23.76 2.22
C ALA A 169 7.83 24.35 0.96
N SER A 170 7.60 23.51 -0.04
CA SER A 170 6.94 23.92 -1.30
C SER A 170 5.50 24.38 -1.07
N VAL A 171 4.78 23.70 -0.19
CA VAL A 171 3.45 24.12 0.20
C VAL A 171 3.46 25.44 0.94
N ILE A 172 4.36 25.60 1.91
CA ILE A 172 4.50 26.84 2.67
C ILE A 172 4.86 28.00 1.73
N LEU A 173 5.76 27.78 0.77
CA LEU A 173 6.13 28.76 -0.24
C LEU A 173 4.94 29.15 -1.13
N ARG A 174 4.19 28.17 -1.65
CA ARG A 174 3.00 28.39 -2.49
C ARG A 174 1.92 29.21 -1.80
N LYS A 175 1.80 29.04 -0.50
CA LYS A 175 0.81 29.74 0.34
C LYS A 175 1.38 30.98 1.03
N PHE A 176 2.60 31.38 0.70
CA PHE A 176 3.21 32.56 1.30
C PHE A 176 2.41 33.81 0.94
N PRO A 177 1.96 34.62 1.91
CA PRO A 177 1.05 35.72 1.66
C PRO A 177 1.71 36.88 0.94
N ALA A 178 0.91 37.71 0.30
CA ALA A 178 1.32 39.03 -0.16
C ALA A 178 1.71 39.97 1.00
N ALA A 179 2.25 41.13 0.68
CA ALA A 179 2.75 42.08 1.67
C ALA A 179 1.80 42.34 2.86
N GLY A 180 2.35 42.55 4.04
CA GLY A 180 1.64 42.99 5.26
C GLY A 180 1.29 41.88 6.27
N LYS A 181 1.33 40.57 5.88
CA LYS A 181 0.97 39.46 6.79
C LYS A 181 2.10 38.45 7.01
N HIS A 182 3.32 38.74 6.56
CA HIS A 182 4.44 37.77 6.58
C HIS A 182 4.81 37.34 8.01
N ASP A 183 4.82 38.27 8.97
CA ASP A 183 5.18 37.98 10.35
C ASP A 183 4.22 37.01 11.02
N GLN A 184 2.93 37.26 10.82
CA GLN A 184 1.89 36.39 11.34
C GLN A 184 1.96 34.99 10.68
N TYR A 185 2.17 34.96 9.36
CA TYR A 185 2.32 33.71 8.62
C TYR A 185 3.49 32.88 9.12
N VAL A 186 4.70 33.46 9.17
CA VAL A 186 5.91 32.77 9.66
C VAL A 186 5.69 32.27 11.10
N ARG A 187 5.12 33.10 11.99
CA ARG A 187 4.83 32.68 13.37
C ARG A 187 3.88 31.48 13.42
N LEU A 188 2.79 31.46 12.66
CA LEU A 188 1.82 30.38 12.65
C LEU A 188 2.40 29.12 11.99
N VAL A 189 3.22 29.24 10.95
CA VAL A 189 3.96 28.13 10.35
C VAL A 189 4.94 27.53 11.35
N VAL A 190 5.78 28.33 12.02
CA VAL A 190 6.73 27.84 13.03
C VAL A 190 6.00 27.11 14.15
N ASN A 191 4.90 27.68 14.65
CA ASN A 191 4.07 27.05 15.68
C ASN A 191 3.49 25.71 15.19
N THR A 192 3.06 25.65 13.93
CA THR A 192 2.54 24.42 13.31
C THR A 192 3.63 23.35 13.24
N LEU A 193 4.83 23.70 12.75
CA LEU A 193 5.96 22.79 12.65
C LEU A 193 6.37 22.25 14.04
N TRP A 194 6.41 23.14 15.04
CA TRP A 194 6.69 22.77 16.42
C TRP A 194 5.62 21.85 17.02
N GLN A 195 4.32 22.14 16.83
CA GLN A 195 3.22 21.28 17.32
C GLN A 195 3.27 19.87 16.71
N HIS A 196 3.68 19.79 15.45
CA HIS A 196 3.92 18.51 14.78
C HIS A 196 5.33 17.95 15.09
N LYS A 197 6.08 18.64 15.99
CA LYS A 197 7.36 18.22 16.53
C LYS A 197 8.45 18.00 15.48
N LEU A 198 8.42 18.76 14.46
CA LEU A 198 9.54 18.85 13.56
C LEU A 198 10.79 19.27 14.34
N GLU A 199 11.93 18.67 14.03
CA GLU A 199 13.19 19.08 14.63
C GLU A 199 13.50 20.55 14.32
N LYS A 200 14.08 21.27 15.30
CA LYS A 200 14.39 22.69 15.17
C LYS A 200 15.19 22.99 13.90
N ALA A 201 16.22 22.19 13.63
CA ALA A 201 17.09 22.36 12.46
C ALA A 201 16.34 22.20 11.13
N ASP A 202 15.39 21.27 11.05
CA ASP A 202 14.54 21.08 9.88
C ASP A 202 13.57 22.26 9.70
N ALA A 203 13.00 22.77 10.80
CA ALA A 203 12.13 23.94 10.77
C ALA A 203 12.90 25.21 10.34
N GLU A 204 14.11 25.44 10.87
CA GLU A 204 14.98 26.54 10.45
C GLU A 204 15.28 26.46 8.95
N LYS A 205 15.64 25.29 8.45
CA LYS A 205 15.93 25.05 7.04
C LYS A 205 14.71 25.33 6.15
N ILE A 206 13.51 24.91 6.56
CA ILE A 206 12.25 25.19 5.84
C ILE A 206 11.99 26.69 5.78
N ILE A 207 12.03 27.37 6.92
CA ILE A 207 11.73 28.80 6.98
C ILE A 207 12.75 29.62 6.19
N GLU A 208 14.03 29.26 6.31
CA GLU A 208 15.10 29.90 5.54
C GLU A 208 14.88 29.78 4.02
N ALA A 209 14.66 28.54 3.56
CA ALA A 209 14.46 28.28 2.13
C ALA A 209 13.20 29.01 1.59
N VAL A 210 12.11 28.98 2.35
CA VAL A 210 10.87 29.65 1.96
C VAL A 210 11.05 31.16 1.91
N ILE A 211 11.64 31.78 2.92
CA ILE A 211 11.83 33.25 2.97
C ILE A 211 12.73 33.72 1.82
N LYS A 212 13.83 33.03 1.55
CA LYS A 212 14.73 33.38 0.44
C LYS A 212 14.07 33.34 -0.93
N ASN A 213 13.09 32.45 -1.11
CA ASN A 213 12.42 32.24 -2.40
C ASN A 213 11.00 32.89 -2.45
N SER A 214 10.53 33.54 -1.39
CA SER A 214 9.20 34.14 -1.33
C SER A 214 9.07 35.48 -2.05
N GLY A 215 10.18 36.10 -2.47
CA GLY A 215 10.20 37.46 -3.01
C GLY A 215 9.92 38.55 -1.97
N CYS A 216 9.92 38.22 -0.67
CA CYS A 216 9.63 39.17 0.42
C CYS A 216 10.87 39.95 0.83
N ASN A 217 11.02 41.18 0.30
CA ASN A 217 12.13 42.10 0.65
C ASN A 217 12.18 42.46 2.12
N ASN A 218 11.06 42.46 2.85
CA ASN A 218 11.01 42.72 4.27
C ASN A 218 11.41 41.55 5.15
N CYS A 219 11.48 40.35 4.58
CA CYS A 219 11.88 39.14 5.28
C CYS A 219 13.33 38.72 4.94
N TYR A 220 13.78 39.07 3.74
CA TYR A 220 15.14 38.77 3.22
C TYR A 220 15.69 40.01 2.53
N LYS A 221 16.77 40.55 3.05
CA LYS A 221 17.40 41.76 2.57
C LYS A 221 18.93 41.64 2.64
N ASP A 222 19.62 42.14 1.64
CA ASP A 222 21.08 42.18 1.57
C ASP A 222 21.75 40.76 1.78
N GLY A 223 21.09 39.72 1.29
CA GLY A 223 21.61 38.34 1.44
C GLY A 223 21.32 37.70 2.80
N VAL A 224 20.60 38.37 3.72
CA VAL A 224 20.39 37.90 5.09
C VAL A 224 18.87 37.86 5.43
N ILE A 225 18.48 36.78 6.14
CA ILE A 225 17.15 36.72 6.74
C ILE A 225 17.08 37.67 7.94
N GLN A 226 16.00 38.43 8.04
CA GLN A 226 15.83 39.37 9.13
C GLN A 226 15.80 38.67 10.48
N ALA A 227 16.55 39.18 11.44
CA ALA A 227 16.78 38.55 12.75
C ALA A 227 15.49 38.26 13.53
N ASP A 228 14.44 39.03 13.34
CA ASP A 228 13.11 38.81 13.97
C ASP A 228 12.46 37.49 13.50
N LYS A 229 12.74 37.02 12.29
CA LYS A 229 12.22 35.74 11.78
C LYS A 229 12.90 34.54 12.44
N ILE A 230 14.23 34.62 12.63
CA ILE A 230 15.02 33.64 13.37
C ILE A 230 14.64 33.64 14.85
N ALA A 231 14.44 34.80 15.42
CA ALA A 231 14.01 34.96 16.82
C ALA A 231 12.67 34.26 17.11
N LYS A 232 11.72 34.26 16.16
CA LYS A 232 10.44 33.56 16.30
C LYS A 232 10.63 32.02 16.39
N ILE A 233 11.55 31.46 15.63
CA ILE A 233 11.87 30.03 15.69
C ILE A 233 12.48 29.73 17.08
N ASN A 234 13.49 30.49 17.48
CA ASN A 234 14.16 30.30 18.76
C ASN A 234 13.16 30.42 19.92
N ALA A 235 12.31 31.43 19.92
CA ALA A 235 11.29 31.64 20.95
C ALA A 235 10.25 30.50 21.02
N THR A 236 9.91 29.87 19.90
CA THR A 236 8.96 28.76 19.87
C THR A 236 9.60 27.45 20.34
N TYR A 237 10.83 27.17 19.93
CA TYR A 237 11.52 25.91 20.25
C TYR A 237 12.23 25.91 21.62
N SER A 238 12.41 27.07 22.29
CA SER A 238 13.09 27.20 23.58
C SER A 238 12.21 27.01 24.82
N LYS A 239 10.90 26.82 24.65
CA LYS A 239 9.94 26.78 25.78
C LYS A 239 9.34 25.40 25.96
N ASP A 240 9.39 24.88 27.20
CA ASP A 240 8.43 23.90 27.72
C ASP A 240 7.05 24.57 27.79
N ARG A 241 6.36 24.60 26.66
CA ARG A 241 5.05 25.27 26.58
C ARG A 241 3.93 24.28 26.78
N THR A 242 3.18 24.50 27.84
CA THR A 242 1.85 23.91 28.10
C THR A 242 0.71 24.77 27.54
N ASP A 243 1.02 25.96 27.03
CA ASP A 243 0.04 26.94 26.58
C ASP A 243 -0.64 26.57 25.25
N GLN A 244 -1.88 27.02 25.07
CA GLN A 244 -2.63 26.90 23.82
C GLN A 244 -1.93 27.71 22.71
N ILE A 245 -1.05 27.09 21.97
CA ILE A 245 -0.35 27.72 20.85
C ILE A 245 -1.23 27.63 19.61
N GLN A 246 -1.48 28.77 18.99
CA GLN A 246 -2.11 28.87 17.68
C GLN A 246 -1.20 28.18 16.64
N GLY A 247 -1.69 27.15 16.00
CA GLY A 247 -0.96 26.38 14.99
C GLY A 247 -1.77 26.23 13.70
N LEU A 248 -1.78 25.03 13.14
CA LEU A 248 -2.39 24.75 11.85
C LEU A 248 -3.86 25.17 11.70
N PRO A 249 -4.75 25.03 12.70
CA PRO A 249 -6.11 25.55 12.57
C PRO A 249 -6.15 27.07 12.38
N SER A 250 -5.34 27.82 13.14
CA SER A 250 -5.25 29.28 12.99
C SER A 250 -4.57 29.69 11.69
N LEU A 251 -3.53 28.94 11.25
CA LEU A 251 -2.88 29.15 9.96
C LEU A 251 -3.90 28.98 8.81
N ALA A 252 -4.70 27.93 8.87
CA ALA A 252 -5.71 27.65 7.87
C ALA A 252 -6.80 28.73 7.82
N ALA A 253 -7.32 29.13 8.97
CA ALA A 253 -8.36 30.15 9.06
C ALA A 253 -7.88 31.54 8.57
N GLU A 254 -6.69 31.99 9.02
CA GLU A 254 -6.15 33.29 8.69
C GLU A 254 -5.72 33.44 7.21
N PHE A 255 -5.26 32.37 6.61
CA PHE A 255 -4.73 32.33 5.24
C PHE A 255 -5.60 31.55 4.26
N SER A 256 -6.86 31.30 4.61
CA SER A 256 -7.89 30.73 3.75
C SER A 256 -7.49 29.39 3.11
N TRP A 257 -6.87 28.52 3.90
CA TRP A 257 -6.58 27.17 3.44
C TRP A 257 -7.87 26.34 3.42
N LYS A 258 -8.08 25.58 2.36
CA LYS A 258 -9.21 24.66 2.25
C LYS A 258 -9.00 23.44 3.14
N GLU A 259 -10.09 22.76 3.48
CA GLU A 259 -10.06 21.59 4.38
C GLU A 259 -9.18 20.46 3.84
N ASP A 260 -9.26 20.19 2.55
CA ASP A 260 -8.43 19.19 1.87
C ASP A 260 -6.95 19.60 1.84
N GLU A 261 -6.62 20.87 1.68
CA GLU A 261 -5.24 21.39 1.78
C GLU A 261 -4.66 21.16 3.18
N VAL A 262 -5.43 21.44 4.22
CA VAL A 262 -5.05 21.19 5.63
C VAL A 262 -4.81 19.70 5.86
N LYS A 263 -5.69 18.84 5.33
CA LYS A 263 -5.57 17.37 5.44
C LYS A 263 -4.30 16.86 4.76
N ASP A 264 -4.01 17.33 3.56
CA ASP A 264 -2.84 16.89 2.82
C ASP A 264 -1.54 17.44 3.43
N PHE A 265 -1.55 18.67 3.94
CA PHE A 265 -0.42 19.23 4.68
C PHE A 265 -0.09 18.42 5.95
N LYS A 266 -1.12 18.03 6.71
CA LYS A 266 -0.94 17.11 7.84
C LYS A 266 -0.26 15.81 7.42
N LYS A 267 -0.68 15.22 6.31
CA LYS A 267 -0.05 13.99 5.79
C LYS A 267 1.44 14.19 5.47
N LEU A 268 1.80 15.33 4.89
CA LEU A 268 3.19 15.65 4.61
C LEU A 268 4.01 15.80 5.90
N LEU A 269 3.49 16.54 6.88
CA LEU A 269 4.14 16.69 8.19
C LEU A 269 4.32 15.35 8.91
N PHE A 270 3.33 14.47 8.84
CA PHE A 270 3.45 13.11 9.37
C PHE A 270 4.59 12.31 8.72
N LYS A 271 4.80 12.46 7.43
CA LYS A 271 5.89 11.76 6.73
C LYS A 271 7.28 12.18 7.19
N ILE A 272 7.43 13.43 7.65
CA ILE A 272 8.72 13.95 8.12
C ILE A 272 8.99 13.56 9.55
N THR A 273 8.00 13.75 10.41
CA THR A 273 8.26 13.76 11.84
C THR A 273 8.49 12.37 12.40
N GLY A 274 8.27 11.32 11.59
CA GLY A 274 8.54 9.93 12.00
C GLY A 274 7.99 9.64 13.41
N ARG A 275 7.04 10.49 13.87
CA ARG A 275 6.48 10.38 15.22
C ARG A 275 5.67 9.16 15.41
N ASP A 276 5.98 8.38 14.58
CA ASP A 276 5.52 7.08 14.53
C ASP A 276 6.71 6.19 14.79
N VAL A 277 6.63 5.47 15.90
CA VAL A 277 6.90 4.08 15.90
C VAL A 277 7.45 3.69 14.53
N THR A 278 8.53 3.04 14.41
CA THR A 278 9.23 2.77 13.15
C THR A 278 8.26 2.71 11.95
N PRO A 279 8.56 3.32 10.81
CA PRO A 279 7.63 3.36 9.66
C PRO A 279 7.02 2.00 9.32
N GLU A 280 7.76 0.91 9.57
CA GLU A 280 7.31 -0.47 9.44
C GLU A 280 6.18 -0.81 10.41
N PHE A 281 6.31 -0.44 11.69
CA PHE A 281 5.31 -0.77 12.70
C PHE A 281 4.02 0.08 12.57
N THR A 282 4.11 1.33 12.14
CA THR A 282 2.91 2.16 11.94
C THR A 282 2.07 1.68 10.78
N HIS A 283 2.71 1.30 9.69
CA HIS A 283 2.03 0.68 8.56
C HIS A 283 1.45 -0.68 8.97
N GLU A 284 2.19 -1.46 9.74
CA GLU A 284 1.74 -2.72 10.31
C GLU A 284 0.54 -2.50 11.23
N PHE A 285 0.62 -1.60 12.20
CA PHE A 285 -0.45 -1.33 13.17
C PHE A 285 -1.75 -0.85 12.52
N VAL A 286 -1.66 0.08 11.55
CA VAL A 286 -2.85 0.57 10.82
C VAL A 286 -3.50 -0.53 9.97
N ASN A 287 -2.70 -1.40 9.37
CA ASN A 287 -3.22 -2.51 8.58
C ASN A 287 -3.64 -3.71 9.45
N ARG A 288 -3.16 -3.78 10.70
CA ARG A 288 -3.46 -4.83 11.65
C ARG A 288 -4.73 -4.57 12.45
N ILE A 289 -5.01 -3.31 12.80
CA ILE A 289 -6.16 -2.95 13.64
C ILE A 289 -7.30 -2.37 12.79
N ALA A 290 -8.49 -2.89 12.97
CA ALA A 290 -9.71 -2.38 12.36
C ALA A 290 -10.79 -2.11 13.42
N TYR A 291 -11.51 -1.00 13.30
CA TYR A 291 -12.67 -0.73 14.15
C TYR A 291 -13.92 -1.39 13.56
N MET A 292 -14.61 -2.19 14.38
CA MET A 292 -15.81 -2.93 14.00
C MET A 292 -17.06 -2.21 14.50
N MET A 293 -17.81 -1.58 13.58
CA MET A 293 -18.93 -0.69 13.91
C MET A 293 -20.06 -1.42 14.65
N LYS A 294 -20.42 -2.64 14.23
CA LYS A 294 -21.51 -3.38 14.85
C LYS A 294 -21.17 -3.82 16.28
N GLN A 295 -19.96 -4.25 16.51
CA GLN A 295 -19.48 -4.75 17.79
C GLN A 295 -18.99 -3.64 18.71
N LYS A 296 -18.73 -2.43 18.16
CA LYS A 296 -18.12 -1.29 18.85
C LYS A 296 -16.77 -1.62 19.49
N LYS A 297 -16.01 -2.53 18.89
CA LYS A 297 -14.71 -3.03 19.35
C LYS A 297 -13.66 -2.90 18.25
N TYR A 298 -12.41 -3.11 18.62
CA TYR A 298 -11.29 -3.18 17.69
C TYR A 298 -10.96 -4.65 17.43
N TYR A 299 -10.77 -4.98 16.16
CA TYR A 299 -10.35 -6.31 15.73
C TYR A 299 -8.87 -6.28 15.38
N ASP A 300 -8.09 -7.14 16.01
CA ASP A 300 -6.70 -7.39 15.66
C ASP A 300 -6.64 -8.53 14.64
N LEU A 301 -6.22 -8.21 13.43
CA LEU A 301 -6.22 -9.15 12.31
C LEU A 301 -5.20 -10.29 12.46
N GLU A 302 -4.15 -10.10 13.26
CA GLU A 302 -3.13 -11.12 13.49
C GLU A 302 -3.57 -12.09 14.59
N ASP A 303 -4.03 -11.56 15.73
CA ASP A 303 -4.57 -12.39 16.81
C ASP A 303 -5.91 -13.02 16.44
N LYS A 304 -6.64 -12.41 15.49
CA LYS A 304 -8.03 -12.77 15.12
C LYS A 304 -9.02 -12.62 16.28
N GLU A 305 -8.77 -11.62 17.12
CA GLU A 305 -9.56 -11.38 18.33
C GLU A 305 -10.11 -9.95 18.40
N MET A 306 -11.20 -9.80 19.18
CA MET A 306 -11.85 -8.52 19.46
C MET A 306 -11.38 -7.95 20.79
N TYR A 307 -10.96 -6.69 20.77
CA TYR A 307 -10.48 -5.97 21.94
C TYR A 307 -11.29 -4.70 22.18
N ASP A 308 -11.45 -4.35 23.44
CA ASP A 308 -11.88 -3.02 23.84
C ASP A 308 -10.75 -2.01 23.61
N ALA A 309 -11.12 -0.73 23.55
CA ALA A 309 -10.16 0.34 23.28
C ALA A 309 -8.97 0.35 24.25
N GLU A 310 -9.28 0.19 25.54
CA GLU A 310 -8.26 0.18 26.60
C GLU A 310 -7.27 -0.99 26.44
N ALA A 311 -7.77 -2.17 26.07
CA ALA A 311 -6.94 -3.35 25.86
C ALA A 311 -5.95 -3.17 24.70
N ILE A 312 -6.38 -2.56 23.58
CA ILE A 312 -5.50 -2.20 22.47
C ILE A 312 -4.44 -1.19 22.91
N ASP A 313 -4.85 -0.15 23.64
CA ASP A 313 -3.92 0.87 24.13
C ASP A 313 -2.85 0.27 25.05
N VAL A 314 -3.22 -0.62 25.97
CA VAL A 314 -2.27 -1.32 26.85
C VAL A 314 -1.36 -2.27 26.06
N LYS A 315 -1.92 -3.07 25.16
CA LYS A 315 -1.18 -4.07 24.35
C LYS A 315 -0.06 -3.44 23.55
N TYR A 316 -0.33 -2.27 22.98
CA TYR A 316 0.61 -1.58 22.10
C TYR A 316 1.35 -0.40 22.74
N ALA A 317 1.10 -0.08 24.02
CA ALA A 317 1.67 1.07 24.73
C ALA A 317 3.18 1.20 24.60
N LYS A 318 3.93 0.10 24.73
CA LYS A 318 5.40 0.09 24.64
C LYS A 318 5.92 0.47 23.25
N LYS A 319 5.12 0.29 22.22
CA LYS A 319 5.46 0.61 20.83
C LYS A 319 5.07 2.04 20.44
N PHE A 320 4.34 2.75 21.30
CA PHE A 320 3.91 4.15 21.13
C PHE A 320 4.37 5.01 22.32
N PRO A 321 5.67 5.28 22.48
CA PRO A 321 6.19 5.93 23.67
C PRO A 321 5.62 7.34 23.94
N ASN A 322 5.11 8.00 22.92
CA ASN A 322 4.61 9.38 22.99
C ASN A 322 3.11 9.54 22.74
N TYR A 323 2.38 8.44 22.52
CA TYR A 323 0.95 8.48 22.19
C TYR A 323 0.21 7.29 22.77
N THR A 324 -1.07 7.50 23.02
CA THR A 324 -2.02 6.42 23.15
C THR A 324 -2.21 5.78 21.77
N PRO A 325 -1.96 4.47 21.59
CA PRO A 325 -2.01 3.78 20.30
C PRO A 325 -3.28 4.09 19.49
N LEU A 326 -4.46 3.99 20.11
CA LEU A 326 -5.72 4.27 19.43
C LEU A 326 -5.98 5.75 19.17
N LYS A 327 -5.43 6.65 19.97
CA LYS A 327 -5.51 8.08 19.65
C LYS A 327 -4.75 8.39 18.37
N TRP A 328 -3.57 7.78 18.20
CA TRP A 328 -2.80 7.85 16.97
C TRP A 328 -3.54 7.19 15.81
N TRP A 329 -4.03 5.95 15.98
CA TRP A 329 -4.78 5.21 14.98
C TRP A 329 -6.00 5.99 14.46
N LYS A 330 -6.80 6.59 15.34
CA LYS A 330 -7.98 7.39 14.98
C LYS A 330 -7.67 8.61 14.10
N MET A 331 -6.46 9.16 14.21
CA MET A 331 -6.01 10.29 13.40
C MET A 331 -5.35 9.86 12.08
N HIS A 332 -5.02 8.58 11.93
CA HIS A 332 -4.34 8.10 10.74
C HIS A 332 -5.31 7.96 9.56
N PRO A 333 -4.96 8.52 8.36
CA PRO A 333 -5.88 8.55 7.21
C PRO A 333 -6.24 7.17 6.67
N ASP A 334 -5.38 6.17 6.86
CA ASP A 334 -5.58 4.80 6.36
C ASP A 334 -6.22 3.87 7.38
N SER A 335 -6.66 4.38 8.54
CA SER A 335 -7.37 3.60 9.56
C SER A 335 -8.64 2.97 9.02
N LYS A 336 -8.82 1.69 9.30
CA LYS A 336 -9.91 0.89 8.72
C LYS A 336 -11.11 0.84 9.65
N VAL A 337 -12.22 1.42 9.22
CA VAL A 337 -13.51 1.32 9.91
C VAL A 337 -14.39 0.37 9.12
N CYS A 338 -14.61 -0.82 9.66
CA CYS A 338 -15.36 -1.91 9.02
C CYS A 338 -16.74 -2.07 9.66
N VAL A 339 -17.73 -2.43 8.85
CA VAL A 339 -19.09 -2.62 9.36
C VAL A 339 -19.23 -3.98 10.04
N ASN A 340 -18.68 -5.03 9.44
CA ASN A 340 -18.78 -6.41 9.91
C ASN A 340 -17.75 -7.30 9.21
N PHE A 341 -17.76 -8.58 9.54
CA PHE A 341 -17.07 -9.62 8.81
C PHE A 341 -17.84 -10.05 7.56
N THR A 342 -17.10 -10.58 6.61
CA THR A 342 -17.63 -11.29 5.44
C THR A 342 -16.72 -12.46 5.10
N TYR A 343 -17.25 -13.45 4.40
CA TYR A 343 -16.46 -14.57 3.89
C TYR A 343 -16.58 -14.56 2.36
N LYS A 344 -15.47 -14.26 1.69
CA LYS A 344 -15.41 -14.13 0.24
C LYS A 344 -14.24 -14.96 -0.29
N PRO A 345 -14.45 -16.27 -0.46
CA PRO A 345 -13.41 -17.17 -0.94
C PRO A 345 -12.91 -16.74 -2.33
N GLY A 346 -11.61 -16.86 -2.55
CA GLY A 346 -10.94 -16.46 -3.79
C GLY A 346 -10.59 -14.98 -3.89
N ASP A 347 -11.04 -14.13 -2.97
CA ASP A 347 -10.58 -12.76 -2.83
C ASP A 347 -9.54 -12.71 -1.70
N GLU A 348 -8.27 -12.53 -2.05
CA GLU A 348 -7.17 -12.50 -1.07
C GLU A 348 -7.07 -11.16 -0.32
N ASN A 349 -7.87 -10.16 -0.72
CA ASN A 349 -7.89 -8.90 0.00
C ASN A 349 -8.57 -9.04 1.36
N ARG A 350 -7.86 -8.65 2.41
CA ARG A 350 -8.40 -8.68 3.78
C ARG A 350 -9.53 -7.69 3.99
N PHE A 351 -9.50 -6.55 3.31
CA PHE A 351 -10.53 -5.52 3.35
C PHE A 351 -11.27 -5.45 2.03
N VAL A 352 -12.57 -5.73 2.05
CA VAL A 352 -13.40 -5.79 0.85
C VAL A 352 -14.65 -4.93 0.98
N ASN A 353 -15.07 -4.36 -0.14
CA ASN A 353 -16.33 -3.62 -0.20
C ASN A 353 -17.47 -4.55 -0.59
N VAL A 354 -18.47 -4.67 0.29
CA VAL A 354 -19.71 -5.41 0.04
C VAL A 354 -20.87 -4.42 0.17
N SER A 355 -21.63 -4.22 -0.91
CA SER A 355 -22.75 -3.26 -0.93
C SER A 355 -22.36 -1.86 -0.42
N LYS A 356 -21.22 -1.33 -0.88
CA LYS A 356 -20.64 -0.02 -0.49
C LYS A 356 -20.20 0.07 0.98
N LYS A 357 -20.09 -1.04 1.70
CA LYS A 357 -19.62 -1.10 3.08
C LYS A 357 -18.30 -1.84 3.15
N LEU A 358 -17.31 -1.25 3.84
CA LEU A 358 -16.04 -1.91 4.08
C LEU A 358 -16.24 -3.03 5.10
N MET A 359 -15.76 -4.21 4.77
CA MET A 359 -15.86 -5.41 5.60
C MET A 359 -14.50 -6.11 5.69
N ILE A 360 -14.30 -6.87 6.75
CA ILE A 360 -13.14 -7.76 6.89
C ILE A 360 -13.49 -9.10 6.25
N ASN A 361 -12.71 -9.50 5.25
CA ASN A 361 -12.81 -10.84 4.68
C ASN A 361 -12.06 -11.83 5.57
N VAL A 362 -12.77 -12.79 6.13
CA VAL A 362 -12.19 -13.84 6.98
C VAL A 362 -11.72 -15.07 6.20
N TYR A 363 -11.85 -15.03 4.87
CA TYR A 363 -11.24 -16.07 4.03
C TYR A 363 -9.72 -16.00 4.10
N GLU A 364 -9.11 -17.15 4.31
CA GLU A 364 -7.66 -17.33 4.27
C GLU A 364 -7.32 -18.43 3.28
N LYS A 365 -6.55 -18.06 2.27
CA LYS A 365 -5.99 -19.02 1.34
C LYS A 365 -4.90 -19.84 2.04
N ASN A 366 -4.86 -21.10 1.77
CA ASN A 366 -3.77 -21.94 2.24
C ASN A 366 -2.47 -21.58 1.50
N ASP A 367 -1.37 -21.50 2.24
CA ASP A 367 -0.04 -21.17 1.69
C ASP A 367 0.70 -22.36 1.08
N LEU A 368 0.09 -23.55 1.06
CA LEU A 368 0.67 -24.72 0.42
C LEU A 368 0.99 -24.45 -1.05
N GLN A 369 2.23 -24.74 -1.43
CA GLN A 369 2.68 -24.62 -2.81
C GLN A 369 2.79 -26.01 -3.43
N PRO A 370 2.30 -26.20 -4.67
CA PRO A 370 2.46 -27.48 -5.35
C PRO A 370 3.94 -27.77 -5.60
N ASP A 371 4.37 -28.99 -5.30
CA ASP A 371 5.70 -29.49 -5.63
C ASP A 371 5.58 -30.71 -6.53
N SER A 372 6.02 -30.60 -7.77
CA SER A 372 5.98 -31.67 -8.76
C SER A 372 6.95 -32.82 -8.49
N LYS A 373 7.82 -32.69 -7.49
CA LYS A 373 8.81 -33.72 -7.10
C LYS A 373 8.28 -34.63 -6.00
N VAL A 374 7.15 -34.32 -5.39
CA VAL A 374 6.55 -35.14 -4.33
C VAL A 374 5.90 -36.35 -4.97
N ASP A 375 6.25 -37.54 -4.45
CA ASP A 375 5.59 -38.78 -4.80
C ASP A 375 4.16 -38.78 -4.25
N THR A 376 3.20 -38.97 -5.14
CA THR A 376 1.76 -39.00 -4.83
C THR A 376 1.14 -40.37 -4.95
N ASP A 377 1.93 -41.43 -5.21
CA ASP A 377 1.44 -42.77 -5.47
C ASP A 377 0.60 -43.32 -4.32
N CYS A 378 1.02 -43.06 -3.07
CA CYS A 378 0.26 -43.48 -1.88
C CYS A 378 -1.16 -42.85 -1.82
N TYR A 379 -1.33 -41.64 -2.31
CA TYR A 379 -2.64 -41.00 -2.38
C TYR A 379 -3.50 -41.60 -3.51
N TYR A 380 -2.92 -41.89 -4.65
CA TYR A 380 -3.62 -42.54 -5.77
C TYR A 380 -4.00 -43.97 -5.44
N ASP A 381 -3.20 -44.71 -4.69
CA ASP A 381 -3.54 -46.05 -4.24
C ASP A 381 -4.67 -46.06 -3.21
N LEU A 382 -4.66 -45.08 -2.29
CA LEU A 382 -5.82 -44.85 -1.40
C LEU A 382 -7.09 -44.50 -2.19
N LEU A 383 -6.98 -43.65 -3.21
CA LEU A 383 -8.09 -43.33 -4.10
C LEU A 383 -8.65 -44.54 -4.84
N LYS A 384 -7.79 -45.41 -5.40
CA LYS A 384 -8.23 -46.64 -6.05
C LYS A 384 -8.93 -47.60 -5.10
N THR A 385 -8.46 -47.64 -3.85
CA THR A 385 -9.08 -48.48 -2.80
C THR A 385 -10.47 -47.97 -2.41
N VAL A 386 -10.60 -46.68 -2.22
CA VAL A 386 -11.87 -46.07 -1.76
C VAL A 386 -12.86 -45.84 -2.89
N ILE A 387 -12.36 -45.57 -4.12
CA ILE A 387 -13.14 -45.30 -5.31
C ILE A 387 -12.58 -46.17 -6.47
N PRO A 388 -12.99 -47.46 -6.55
CA PRO A 388 -12.41 -48.40 -7.50
C PRO A 388 -12.67 -48.02 -8.97
N HIS A 389 -13.83 -47.44 -9.27
CA HIS A 389 -14.23 -47.09 -10.64
C HIS A 389 -13.54 -45.86 -11.16
N ASP A 390 -12.87 -45.93 -12.30
CA ASP A 390 -12.09 -44.86 -12.88
C ASP A 390 -12.90 -43.59 -13.16
N ALA A 391 -14.11 -43.74 -13.68
CA ALA A 391 -14.99 -42.59 -13.98
C ALA A 391 -15.40 -41.83 -12.72
N GLU A 392 -15.73 -42.52 -11.64
CA GLU A 392 -16.09 -41.97 -10.35
C GLU A 392 -14.88 -41.29 -9.68
N ARG A 393 -13.72 -41.92 -9.77
CA ARG A 393 -12.46 -41.43 -9.24
C ARG A 393 -12.03 -40.13 -9.95
N ASN A 394 -12.13 -40.09 -11.27
CA ASN A 394 -11.84 -38.91 -12.05
C ASN A 394 -12.81 -37.78 -11.71
N HIS A 395 -14.11 -38.05 -11.62
CA HIS A 395 -15.10 -37.07 -11.19
C HIS A 395 -14.83 -36.53 -9.78
N PHE A 396 -14.43 -37.38 -8.85
CA PHE A 396 -14.04 -36.97 -7.50
C PHE A 396 -12.84 -36.02 -7.51
N LEU A 397 -11.82 -36.32 -8.30
CA LEU A 397 -10.64 -35.47 -8.45
C LEU A 397 -10.99 -34.13 -9.11
N ASP A 398 -11.79 -34.15 -10.19
CA ASP A 398 -12.25 -32.96 -10.88
C ASP A 398 -13.08 -32.04 -9.95
N TRP A 399 -13.96 -32.65 -9.14
CA TRP A 399 -14.76 -31.92 -8.17
C TRP A 399 -13.89 -31.21 -7.11
N LYS A 400 -12.87 -31.89 -6.61
CA LYS A 400 -11.91 -31.31 -5.68
C LYS A 400 -11.06 -30.23 -6.35
N ALA A 401 -10.52 -30.49 -7.53
CA ALA A 401 -9.72 -29.53 -8.29
C ALA A 401 -10.51 -28.25 -8.60
N TYR A 402 -11.79 -28.38 -8.96
CA TYR A 402 -12.65 -27.24 -9.22
C TYR A 402 -12.80 -26.33 -7.99
N GLN A 403 -12.99 -26.88 -6.79
CA GLN A 403 -13.08 -26.09 -5.55
C GLN A 403 -11.80 -25.32 -5.26
N TYR A 404 -10.66 -25.92 -5.59
CA TYR A 404 -9.34 -25.32 -5.46
C TYR A 404 -9.15 -24.14 -6.38
N GLN A 405 -9.47 -24.34 -7.63
CA GLN A 405 -9.31 -23.34 -8.69
C GLN A 405 -10.38 -22.24 -8.60
N ASN A 406 -11.53 -22.52 -8.03
CA ASN A 406 -12.68 -21.63 -7.97
C ASN A 406 -13.31 -21.57 -6.57
N PRO A 407 -12.58 -21.20 -5.51
CA PRO A 407 -13.05 -21.29 -4.14
C PRO A 407 -14.29 -20.42 -3.84
N GLY A 408 -14.51 -19.37 -4.65
CA GLY A 408 -15.69 -18.49 -4.56
C GLY A 408 -16.91 -18.98 -5.34
N LYS A 409 -16.82 -20.11 -6.03
CA LYS A 409 -17.92 -20.65 -6.86
C LYS A 409 -18.51 -21.90 -6.22
N LYS A 410 -19.81 -21.85 -5.98
CA LYS A 410 -20.55 -22.98 -5.41
C LYS A 410 -20.74 -24.08 -6.47
N ILE A 411 -20.36 -25.31 -6.13
CA ILE A 411 -20.73 -26.52 -6.88
C ILE A 411 -22.13 -26.92 -6.45
N ARG A 412 -23.03 -27.20 -7.43
CA ARG A 412 -24.44 -27.49 -7.18
C ARG A 412 -24.76 -28.98 -7.13
N HIS A 413 -23.79 -29.81 -6.79
CA HIS A 413 -23.97 -31.22 -6.46
C HIS A 413 -23.02 -31.62 -5.35
N ALA A 414 -23.35 -32.65 -4.62
CA ALA A 414 -22.53 -33.23 -3.56
C ALA A 414 -22.03 -34.61 -3.94
N LEU A 415 -20.90 -35.01 -3.40
CA LEU A 415 -20.37 -36.37 -3.54
C LEU A 415 -20.87 -37.22 -2.35
N ILE A 416 -21.24 -38.46 -2.62
CA ILE A 416 -21.60 -39.44 -1.60
C ILE A 416 -20.65 -40.62 -1.75
N LEU A 417 -19.87 -40.86 -0.68
CA LEU A 417 -18.97 -42.01 -0.60
C LEU A 417 -19.64 -43.10 0.27
N GLN A 418 -20.08 -44.17 -0.35
CA GLN A 418 -20.73 -45.29 0.32
C GLN A 418 -19.83 -46.53 0.24
N SER A 419 -19.78 -47.29 1.33
CA SER A 419 -19.17 -48.60 1.35
C SER A 419 -19.83 -49.46 2.43
N ASP A 420 -19.82 -50.75 2.23
CA ASP A 420 -20.29 -51.74 3.20
C ASP A 420 -19.22 -52.04 4.25
N GLU A 421 -17.96 -51.73 4.00
CA GLU A 421 -16.84 -51.94 4.91
C GLU A 421 -16.46 -50.68 5.67
N PHE A 422 -15.99 -50.85 6.90
CA PHE A 422 -15.51 -49.78 7.76
C PHE A 422 -13.99 -49.57 7.51
N GLN A 423 -13.51 -48.37 7.86
CA GLN A 423 -12.08 -48.01 7.87
C GLN A 423 -11.36 -48.09 6.52
N LEU A 424 -12.07 -47.97 5.40
CA LEU A 424 -11.47 -47.94 4.03
C LEU A 424 -10.70 -46.66 3.71
N GLY A 425 -10.60 -45.69 4.63
CA GLY A 425 -9.86 -44.46 4.39
C GLY A 425 -10.68 -43.28 3.81
N LYS A 426 -12.02 -43.36 3.80
CA LYS A 426 -12.89 -42.24 3.36
C LYS A 426 -12.58 -40.92 4.09
N GLY A 427 -12.37 -41.02 5.41
CA GLY A 427 -11.99 -39.86 6.24
C GLY A 427 -10.65 -39.27 5.83
N SER A 428 -9.65 -40.11 5.54
CA SER A 428 -8.32 -39.69 5.09
C SER A 428 -8.36 -38.88 3.77
N LEU A 429 -9.25 -39.26 2.85
CA LEU A 429 -9.46 -38.46 1.62
C LEU A 429 -9.98 -37.06 1.92
N PHE A 430 -10.81 -36.92 2.96
CA PHE A 430 -11.27 -35.59 3.39
C PHE A 430 -10.17 -34.83 4.13
N ASP A 431 -9.37 -35.51 4.95
CA ASP A 431 -8.28 -34.86 5.69
C ASP A 431 -7.26 -34.24 4.73
N VAL A 432 -6.82 -34.97 3.69
CA VAL A 432 -5.97 -34.41 2.64
C VAL A 432 -6.63 -33.18 1.99
N HIS A 433 -7.91 -33.26 1.66
CA HIS A 433 -8.64 -32.15 1.06
C HIS A 433 -8.72 -30.93 2.00
N ARG A 434 -8.93 -31.15 3.29
CA ARG A 434 -8.94 -30.14 4.34
C ARG A 434 -7.59 -29.46 4.48
N ASP A 435 -6.50 -30.25 4.47
CA ASP A 435 -5.15 -29.72 4.56
C ASP A 435 -4.83 -28.84 3.36
N ILE A 436 -5.29 -29.22 2.17
CA ILE A 436 -5.10 -28.45 0.96
C ILE A 436 -5.94 -27.17 0.94
N LEU A 437 -7.24 -27.19 1.25
CA LEU A 437 -8.11 -26.01 1.29
C LEU A 437 -7.85 -25.08 2.49
N GLY A 438 -7.22 -25.62 3.53
CA GLY A 438 -7.05 -25.00 4.84
C GLY A 438 -8.18 -25.33 5.80
N HIS A 439 -7.80 -25.60 7.04
CA HIS A 439 -8.73 -25.98 8.14
C HIS A 439 -9.84 -24.94 8.38
N GLY A 440 -9.53 -23.67 8.21
CA GLY A 440 -10.51 -22.57 8.37
C GLY A 440 -11.61 -22.55 7.33
N ASN A 441 -11.38 -23.19 6.17
CA ASN A 441 -12.28 -23.21 5.00
C ASN A 441 -13.09 -24.51 4.90
N THR A 442 -12.96 -25.44 5.82
CA THR A 442 -13.62 -26.75 5.80
C THR A 442 -14.30 -27.03 7.13
N ARG A 443 -15.36 -27.80 7.09
CA ARG A 443 -16.09 -28.27 8.30
C ARG A 443 -16.32 -29.76 8.20
N LYS A 444 -16.16 -30.44 9.33
CA LYS A 444 -16.62 -31.83 9.51
C LYS A 444 -17.72 -31.81 10.56
N ILE A 445 -18.89 -32.31 10.23
CA ILE A 445 -20.09 -32.26 11.05
C ILE A 445 -20.75 -33.64 11.10
N GLU A 446 -21.54 -33.86 12.10
CA GLU A 446 -22.45 -35.01 12.21
C GLU A 446 -23.81 -34.73 11.54
N LEU A 447 -24.55 -35.76 11.28
CA LEU A 447 -25.85 -35.67 10.59
C LEU A 447 -26.84 -34.80 11.33
N GLU A 448 -26.87 -34.87 12.67
CA GLU A 448 -27.75 -34.08 13.53
C GLU A 448 -27.50 -32.58 13.38
N GLU A 449 -26.24 -32.19 13.31
CA GLU A 449 -25.84 -30.81 13.08
C GLU A 449 -26.28 -30.31 11.69
N ALA A 450 -26.24 -31.16 10.69
CA ALA A 450 -26.72 -30.83 9.34
C ALA A 450 -28.25 -30.54 9.32
N LEU A 451 -29.00 -31.08 10.25
CA LEU A 451 -30.44 -30.87 10.39
C LEU A 451 -30.81 -29.66 11.24
N ASP A 452 -29.83 -29.04 11.89
CA ASP A 452 -30.06 -27.82 12.69
C ASP A 452 -30.61 -26.68 11.84
N LYS A 453 -31.63 -26.00 12.36
CA LYS A 453 -32.25 -24.85 11.65
C LYS A 453 -31.32 -23.66 11.50
N GLY A 454 -30.34 -23.52 12.37
CA GLY A 454 -29.38 -22.42 12.36
C GLY A 454 -28.42 -22.47 11.18
N LYS A 455 -28.06 -23.67 10.71
CA LYS A 455 -27.10 -23.91 9.63
C LYS A 455 -25.75 -23.20 9.84
N GLY A 456 -25.32 -23.05 11.10
CA GLY A 456 -24.08 -22.36 11.48
C GLY A 456 -22.82 -22.96 10.85
N PHE A 457 -22.83 -24.27 10.59
CA PHE A 457 -21.73 -24.99 9.95
C PHE A 457 -21.42 -24.52 8.52
N LEU A 458 -22.35 -23.83 7.84
CA LEU A 458 -22.12 -23.25 6.51
C LEU A 458 -21.33 -21.94 6.56
N ILE A 459 -21.19 -21.35 7.75
CA ILE A 459 -20.46 -20.10 7.90
C ILE A 459 -18.98 -20.37 7.67
N ASN A 460 -18.37 -19.61 6.76
CA ASN A 460 -16.94 -19.67 6.45
C ASN A 460 -16.46 -21.06 5.97
N ALA A 461 -17.29 -21.77 5.21
CA ALA A 461 -16.95 -23.08 4.69
C ALA A 461 -17.02 -23.12 3.16
N ILE A 462 -15.96 -23.64 2.52
CA ILE A 462 -15.94 -24.00 1.10
C ILE A 462 -16.46 -25.45 0.96
N THR A 463 -16.01 -26.33 1.85
CA THR A 463 -16.41 -27.73 1.87
C THR A 463 -16.93 -28.11 3.25
N VAL A 464 -18.03 -28.86 3.25
CA VAL A 464 -18.59 -29.48 4.46
C VAL A 464 -18.64 -31.00 4.24
N LEU A 465 -18.00 -31.73 5.13
CA LEU A 465 -18.15 -33.20 5.23
C LEU A 465 -19.24 -33.50 6.29
N ILE A 466 -20.25 -34.24 5.88
CA ILE A 466 -21.22 -34.85 6.80
C ILE A 466 -20.76 -36.28 7.02
N ASP A 467 -20.24 -36.57 8.21
CA ASP A 467 -19.75 -37.90 8.56
C ASP A 467 -20.88 -38.77 9.08
N GLU A 468 -20.74 -40.09 8.88
CA GLU A 468 -21.70 -41.09 9.35
C GLU A 468 -23.17 -40.78 8.99
N ALA A 469 -23.44 -40.46 7.73
CA ALA A 469 -24.79 -40.12 7.27
C ALA A 469 -25.78 -41.33 7.28
N LYS A 470 -25.54 -42.29 8.15
CA LYS A 470 -26.50 -43.40 8.39
C LYS A 470 -27.66 -42.90 9.27
N SER A 471 -28.79 -42.71 8.67
CA SER A 471 -29.98 -42.42 9.46
C SER A 471 -30.71 -43.71 9.80
N SER A 472 -30.74 -44.06 11.08
CA SER A 472 -31.63 -45.05 11.65
C SER A 472 -33.07 -44.51 11.84
N GLY A 473 -33.27 -43.24 11.45
CA GLY A 473 -34.50 -42.49 11.72
C GLY A 473 -35.71 -42.90 10.87
N SER A 474 -36.85 -42.39 11.28
CA SER A 474 -38.13 -42.55 10.59
C SER A 474 -38.10 -42.01 9.16
N TRP A 475 -39.05 -42.44 8.32
CA TRP A 475 -39.21 -41.92 6.96
C TRP A 475 -39.31 -40.38 6.90
N SER A 476 -39.94 -39.78 7.91
CA SER A 476 -40.07 -38.31 8.01
C SER A 476 -38.73 -37.62 8.26
N GLU A 477 -37.84 -38.19 9.05
CA GLU A 477 -36.50 -37.64 9.30
C GLU A 477 -35.60 -37.73 8.04
N LYS A 478 -35.69 -38.89 7.33
CA LYS A 478 -35.00 -39.06 6.04
C LYS A 478 -35.48 -38.04 5.00
N ALA A 479 -36.79 -37.83 4.89
CA ALA A 479 -37.35 -36.85 3.98
C ALA A 479 -36.92 -35.40 4.35
N LYS A 480 -36.86 -35.08 5.62
CA LYS A 480 -36.40 -33.77 6.14
C LYS A 480 -34.91 -33.56 5.81
N LEU A 481 -34.07 -34.56 6.01
CA LEU A 481 -32.66 -34.51 5.65
C LEU A 481 -32.48 -34.26 4.14
N ILE A 482 -33.14 -35.05 3.30
CA ILE A 482 -33.06 -34.89 1.83
C ILE A 482 -33.47 -33.48 1.42
N ASN A 483 -34.55 -32.94 1.97
CA ASN A 483 -35.02 -31.59 1.65
C ASN A 483 -34.04 -30.52 2.12
N THR A 484 -33.43 -30.69 3.29
CA THR A 484 -32.42 -29.78 3.83
C THR A 484 -31.18 -29.78 2.92
N LEU A 485 -30.68 -30.96 2.55
CA LEU A 485 -29.52 -31.09 1.67
C LEU A 485 -29.80 -30.53 0.27
N LYS A 486 -30.98 -30.80 -0.32
CA LYS A 486 -31.40 -30.20 -1.59
C LYS A 486 -31.29 -28.66 -1.53
N THR A 487 -31.86 -28.06 -0.49
CA THR A 487 -31.79 -26.60 -0.30
C THR A 487 -30.34 -26.12 -0.20
N ILE A 488 -29.52 -26.80 0.62
CA ILE A 488 -28.12 -26.43 0.80
C ILE A 488 -27.34 -26.54 -0.53
N ILE A 489 -27.59 -27.55 -1.34
CA ILE A 489 -26.87 -27.84 -2.58
C ILE A 489 -27.34 -26.92 -3.71
N SER A 490 -28.65 -26.76 -3.92
CA SER A 490 -29.23 -26.13 -5.10
C SER A 490 -29.36 -24.62 -5.04
N GLU A 491 -29.61 -24.03 -3.87
CA GLU A 491 -29.84 -22.59 -3.74
C GLU A 491 -28.57 -21.76 -3.82
N GLY A 492 -28.64 -20.61 -4.51
CA GLY A 492 -27.51 -19.70 -4.69
C GLY A 492 -27.13 -18.96 -3.40
N SER A 493 -28.08 -18.78 -2.47
CA SER A 493 -27.86 -18.16 -1.16
C SER A 493 -28.72 -18.83 -0.11
N ILE A 494 -28.23 -18.98 1.11
CA ILE A 494 -28.91 -19.61 2.22
C ILE A 494 -28.85 -18.67 3.43
N GLY A 495 -30.01 -18.42 4.03
CA GLY A 495 -30.06 -17.68 5.30
C GLY A 495 -29.50 -18.53 6.43
N VAL A 496 -28.50 -18.00 7.13
CA VAL A 496 -27.90 -18.60 8.33
C VAL A 496 -28.26 -17.73 9.53
N ARG A 497 -28.78 -18.34 10.58
CA ARG A 497 -29.00 -17.65 11.86
C ARG A 497 -27.72 -17.76 12.68
N GLN A 498 -27.19 -16.62 13.09
CA GLN A 498 -26.11 -16.48 14.06
C GLN A 498 -26.67 -16.39 15.46
#